data_32b09f9febf75a07ef1cde7a03533f99
#
_entry.id   32b09f9febf75a07ef1cde7a03533f99
#
_cell.length_a   1.000
_cell.length_b   1.000
_cell.length_c   1.000
_cell.angle_alpha   90.00
_cell.angle_beta   90.00
_cell.angle_gamma   90.00
#
_symmetry.space_group_name_H-M   'P 1'
#
loop_
_entity.id
_entity.type
_entity.pdbx_description
1 polymer ?
#
loop_
_entity_poly.entity_id
_entity_poly.type
_entity_poly.pdbx_seq_one_letter_code
_entity_poly.pdbx_strand_id
1 'polypeptide(L)'
;MRMNVFLISGLCLFFLFLTPVLSLTQEDMLGSKDHPLFTRMPNFYIADYEYKDFDAADFKNSQGEGITVEGCLYDIYYHIREDNKAPGRLQILRNYENAIKKIGGSTVYEAGNEGWLKVESGGKITWIYLDARTGGEYELKIIEEKGMAQEVFADAKSLARDMSSTGHASVYGINFDFNKATVKPESESTLQEIAKLLKQTPEMNLYVVGHTDNVGGIENNMRLSRARADAVVKALETTYGVPQNRLQPYGVGPLAPVATNETEEGRALNRRVELVKE
;
A
#
# COMPACT_ATOMS: atom_id res chain seq x y z
N MET A 1 64.91 66.74 -36.38
CA MET A 1 64.32 66.13 -35.16
C MET A 1 63.31 65.11 -35.57
N ARG A 2 63.72 63.82 -35.57
CA ARG A 2 62.90 62.69 -36.07
C ARG A 2 62.26 62.00 -34.88
N MET A 3 60.94 61.88 -34.85
CA MET A 3 60.15 61.22 -33.83
C MET A 3 59.84 59.79 -34.28
N ASN A 4 60.38 58.83 -33.58
CA ASN A 4 60.10 57.41 -33.80
C ASN A 4 58.78 57.02 -33.14
N VAL A 5 57.85 56.53 -33.95
CA VAL A 5 56.63 55.93 -33.49
C VAL A 5 56.84 54.39 -33.33
N PHE A 6 56.76 53.92 -32.13
CA PHE A 6 56.77 52.43 -31.84
C PHE A 6 55.34 51.86 -31.98
N LEU A 7 55.13 50.99 -32.94
CA LEU A 7 53.95 50.18 -33.05
C LEU A 7 54.08 48.99 -32.08
N ILE A 8 53.20 48.93 -31.08
CA ILE A 8 53.06 47.77 -30.22
C ILE A 8 51.94 46.90 -30.82
N SER A 9 52.33 45.76 -31.38
CA SER A 9 51.41 44.71 -31.87
C SER A 9 50.93 43.88 -30.68
N GLY A 10 49.68 44.10 -30.25
CA GLY A 10 49.02 43.33 -29.22
C GLY A 10 48.49 42.02 -29.79
N LEU A 11 49.11 40.91 -29.45
CA LEU A 11 48.62 39.55 -29.73
C LEU A 11 47.52 39.18 -28.75
N CYS A 12 46.23 39.28 -29.15
CA CYS A 12 45.13 38.74 -28.36
C CYS A 12 45.11 37.23 -28.49
N LEU A 13 45.57 36.55 -27.44
CA LEU A 13 45.35 35.12 -27.26
C LEU A 13 43.88 34.90 -26.86
N PHE A 14 43.07 34.37 -27.80
CA PHE A 14 41.73 33.88 -27.51
C PHE A 14 41.87 32.51 -26.80
N PHE A 15 41.74 32.48 -25.46
CA PHE A 15 41.57 31.24 -24.72
C PHE A 15 40.14 30.75 -24.95
N LEU A 16 39.96 29.76 -25.83
CA LEU A 16 38.71 28.97 -25.91
C LEU A 16 38.65 28.13 -24.63
N PHE A 17 37.86 28.58 -23.66
CA PHE A 17 37.41 27.71 -22.58
C PHE A 17 36.46 26.67 -23.15
N LEU A 18 36.97 25.46 -23.47
CA LEU A 18 36.15 24.28 -23.61
C LEU A 18 35.57 23.98 -22.25
N THR A 19 34.37 24.48 -21.96
CA THR A 19 33.58 23.95 -20.84
C THR A 19 33.22 22.50 -21.18
N PRO A 20 33.57 21.51 -20.35
CA PRO A 20 33.06 20.17 -20.57
C PRO A 20 31.53 20.25 -20.49
N VAL A 21 30.86 19.93 -21.59
CA VAL A 21 29.45 19.62 -21.56
C VAL A 21 29.35 18.38 -20.68
N LEU A 22 28.92 18.56 -19.43
CA LEU A 22 28.51 17.42 -18.61
C LEU A 22 27.35 16.78 -19.40
N SER A 23 27.65 15.69 -20.08
CA SER A 23 26.62 14.77 -20.56
C SER A 23 25.87 14.32 -19.30
N LEU A 24 24.66 14.79 -19.11
CA LEU A 24 23.75 14.22 -18.11
C LEU A 24 23.62 12.75 -18.48
N THR A 25 24.25 11.88 -17.70
CA THR A 25 24.14 10.44 -17.87
C THR A 25 22.66 10.10 -17.71
N GLN A 26 22.06 9.51 -18.73
CA GLN A 26 20.68 9.04 -18.71
C GLN A 26 20.63 7.74 -17.89
N GLU A 27 20.77 7.91 -16.59
CA GLU A 27 20.72 6.83 -15.61
C GLU A 27 19.33 6.77 -14.96
N ASP A 28 19.03 5.64 -14.36
CA ASP A 28 17.81 5.49 -13.59
C ASP A 28 17.75 6.52 -12.45
N MET A 29 16.56 7.03 -12.18
CA MET A 29 16.32 7.86 -11.00
C MET A 29 16.83 7.16 -9.74
N LEU A 30 17.53 7.88 -8.89
CA LEU A 30 18.14 7.32 -7.68
C LEU A 30 17.07 6.66 -6.78
N GLY A 31 17.28 5.39 -6.43
CA GLY A 31 16.35 4.61 -5.61
C GLY A 31 15.19 3.98 -6.38
N SER A 32 15.07 4.24 -7.68
CA SER A 32 14.07 3.61 -8.53
C SER A 32 14.40 2.14 -8.83
N LYS A 33 13.38 1.38 -9.14
CA LYS A 33 13.49 -0.04 -9.56
C LYS A 33 12.33 -0.43 -10.46
N ASP A 34 12.57 -1.40 -11.32
CA ASP A 34 11.49 -2.04 -12.07
C ASP A 34 10.54 -2.80 -11.13
N HIS A 35 9.28 -2.90 -11.52
CA HIS A 35 8.34 -3.75 -10.80
C HIS A 35 8.73 -5.23 -10.94
N PRO A 36 8.65 -6.07 -9.88
CA PRO A 36 9.09 -7.46 -9.93
C PRO A 36 8.46 -8.34 -11.00
N LEU A 37 7.27 -7.99 -11.49
CA LEU A 37 6.57 -8.74 -12.55
C LEU A 37 7.14 -8.51 -13.95
N PHE A 38 7.88 -7.41 -14.19
CA PHE A 38 8.30 -7.01 -15.52
C PHE A 38 9.74 -6.53 -15.57
N THR A 39 10.36 -6.72 -16.72
CA THR A 39 11.53 -5.94 -17.12
C THR A 39 11.05 -4.80 -18.02
N ARG A 40 11.73 -3.65 -17.96
CA ARG A 40 11.49 -2.54 -18.91
C ARG A 40 11.85 -2.92 -20.35
N MET A 41 11.39 -2.11 -21.31
CA MET A 41 11.84 -2.20 -22.69
C MET A 41 13.37 -1.96 -22.80
N PRO A 42 14.08 -2.63 -23.73
CA PRO A 42 15.52 -2.41 -23.95
C PRO A 42 15.85 -0.94 -24.26
N ASN A 43 16.97 -0.47 -23.77
CA ASN A 43 17.49 0.89 -23.93
C ASN A 43 16.65 2.00 -23.27
N PHE A 44 15.78 1.67 -22.33
CA PHE A 44 15.07 2.64 -21.51
C PHE A 44 15.74 2.80 -20.16
N TYR A 45 15.49 3.93 -19.53
CA TYR A 45 15.84 4.23 -18.13
C TYR A 45 14.62 4.76 -17.40
N ILE A 46 14.62 4.66 -16.07
CA ILE A 46 13.56 5.20 -15.23
C ILE A 46 13.82 6.69 -15.04
N ALA A 47 12.99 7.51 -15.68
CA ALA A 47 13.07 8.97 -15.62
C ALA A 47 12.38 9.54 -14.38
N ASP A 48 11.27 8.90 -13.95
CA ASP A 48 10.56 9.25 -12.72
C ASP A 48 9.99 7.97 -12.08
N TYR A 49 9.87 8.00 -10.74
CA TYR A 49 9.46 6.84 -9.94
C TYR A 49 8.81 7.26 -8.64
N GLU A 50 7.60 6.75 -8.41
CA GLU A 50 6.92 6.83 -7.12
C GLU A 50 6.54 5.45 -6.64
N TYR A 51 6.75 5.19 -5.34
CA TYR A 51 6.28 4.00 -4.64
C TYR A 51 5.54 4.41 -3.37
N LYS A 52 4.35 3.84 -3.17
CA LYS A 52 3.58 4.01 -1.93
C LYS A 52 3.13 2.65 -1.43
N ASP A 53 3.33 2.41 -0.16
CA ASP A 53 2.88 1.17 0.48
C ASP A 53 1.36 0.98 0.42
N PHE A 54 0.61 2.09 0.39
CA PHE A 54 -0.82 2.11 0.20
C PHE A 54 -1.26 3.42 -0.44
N ASP A 55 -1.96 3.34 -1.55
CA ASP A 55 -2.61 4.45 -2.24
C ASP A 55 -3.73 3.90 -3.14
N ALA A 56 -4.43 4.78 -3.83
CA ALA A 56 -5.45 4.45 -4.80
C ALA A 56 -5.09 4.97 -6.19
N ALA A 57 -5.50 4.25 -7.22
CA ALA A 57 -5.41 4.72 -8.59
C ALA A 57 -6.62 4.29 -9.41
N ASP A 58 -6.92 5.06 -10.45
CA ASP A 58 -8.05 4.80 -11.34
C ASP A 58 -7.64 3.88 -12.49
N PHE A 59 -8.45 2.86 -12.69
CA PHE A 59 -8.34 1.89 -13.77
C PHE A 59 -9.63 1.84 -14.59
N LYS A 60 -9.66 0.98 -15.60
CA LYS A 60 -10.89 0.69 -16.36
C LYS A 60 -11.27 -0.78 -16.25
N ASN A 61 -12.55 -1.03 -16.11
CA ASN A 61 -13.12 -2.38 -16.21
C ASN A 61 -13.24 -2.81 -17.70
N SER A 62 -13.72 -4.02 -17.93
CA SER A 62 -13.88 -4.58 -19.30
C SER A 62 -14.87 -3.83 -20.19
N GLN A 63 -15.71 -2.97 -19.64
CA GLN A 63 -16.64 -2.09 -20.34
C GLN A 63 -16.02 -0.70 -20.63
N GLY A 64 -14.81 -0.43 -20.12
CA GLY A 64 -14.17 0.87 -20.24
C GLY A 64 -14.62 1.90 -19.21
N GLU A 65 -15.38 1.47 -18.20
CA GLU A 65 -15.83 2.32 -17.10
C GLU A 65 -14.72 2.46 -16.05
N GLY A 66 -14.61 3.63 -15.42
CA GLY A 66 -13.64 3.90 -14.37
C GLY A 66 -13.93 3.08 -13.10
N ILE A 67 -12.88 2.50 -12.53
CA ILE A 67 -12.88 1.87 -11.22
C ILE A 67 -11.67 2.38 -10.44
N THR A 68 -11.83 2.62 -9.14
CA THR A 68 -10.71 2.95 -8.25
C THR A 68 -10.22 1.67 -7.57
N VAL A 69 -8.91 1.44 -7.60
CA VAL A 69 -8.26 0.27 -6.99
C VAL A 69 -7.28 0.76 -5.94
N GLU A 70 -7.29 0.13 -4.76
CA GLU A 70 -6.44 0.47 -3.63
C GLU A 70 -5.39 -0.62 -3.38
N GLY A 71 -4.18 -0.22 -3.00
CA GLY A 71 -3.09 -1.14 -2.70
C GLY A 71 -1.70 -0.52 -2.73
N CYS A 72 -0.67 -1.36 -2.88
CA CYS A 72 0.69 -0.87 -3.13
C CYS A 72 0.79 -0.26 -4.52
N LEU A 73 1.10 1.03 -4.59
CA LEU A 73 1.25 1.77 -5.83
C LEU A 73 2.72 1.81 -6.27
N TYR A 74 2.92 1.53 -7.54
CA TYR A 74 4.13 1.83 -8.30
C TYR A 74 3.72 2.72 -9.47
N ASP A 75 4.32 3.89 -9.60
CA ASP A 75 4.16 4.79 -10.75
C ASP A 75 5.54 5.02 -11.35
N ILE A 76 5.75 4.54 -12.58
CA ILE A 76 7.08 4.43 -13.18
C ILE A 76 7.06 5.02 -14.58
N TYR A 77 7.85 6.06 -14.80
CA TYR A 77 8.02 6.69 -16.10
C TYR A 77 9.34 6.27 -16.73
N TYR A 78 9.26 5.77 -17.95
CA TYR A 78 10.42 5.30 -18.71
C TYR A 78 10.66 6.20 -19.92
N HIS A 79 11.92 6.58 -20.10
CA HIS A 79 12.38 7.30 -21.29
C HIS A 79 13.42 6.47 -22.02
N ILE A 80 13.42 6.55 -23.36
CA ILE A 80 14.47 5.93 -24.16
C ILE A 80 15.77 6.72 -24.03
N ARG A 81 16.90 6.02 -23.96
CA ARG A 81 18.22 6.67 -23.97
C ARG A 81 18.50 7.33 -25.33
N GLU A 82 19.14 8.49 -25.31
CA GLU A 82 19.62 9.17 -26.53
C GLU A 82 20.39 8.20 -27.43
N ASP A 83 20.45 8.50 -28.71
CA ASP A 83 21.06 7.67 -29.75
C ASP A 83 20.37 6.31 -30.00
N ASN A 84 19.28 6.01 -29.35
CA ASN A 84 18.47 4.82 -29.62
C ASN A 84 17.20 5.16 -30.41
N LYS A 85 16.85 4.26 -31.32
CA LYS A 85 15.61 4.40 -32.08
C LYS A 85 14.41 4.06 -31.18
N ALA A 86 13.50 5.01 -31.01
CA ALA A 86 12.27 4.81 -30.26
C ALA A 86 11.40 3.71 -30.90
N PRO A 87 10.92 2.73 -30.12
CA PRO A 87 9.92 1.79 -30.59
C PRO A 87 8.58 2.49 -30.85
N GLY A 88 7.77 1.93 -31.74
CA GLY A 88 6.41 2.41 -31.91
C GLY A 88 5.55 2.13 -30.66
N ARG A 89 4.58 3.02 -30.38
CA ARG A 89 3.64 2.86 -29.25
C ARG A 89 2.98 1.49 -29.19
N LEU A 90 2.46 1.02 -30.32
CA LEU A 90 1.87 -0.30 -30.42
C LEU A 90 2.87 -1.43 -30.08
N GLN A 91 4.14 -1.25 -30.41
CA GLN A 91 5.18 -2.22 -30.07
C GLN A 91 5.37 -2.29 -28.55
N ILE A 92 5.40 -1.15 -27.85
CA ILE A 92 5.47 -1.09 -26.38
C ILE A 92 4.26 -1.81 -25.79
N LEU A 93 3.04 -1.44 -26.19
CA LEU A 93 1.80 -2.01 -25.68
C LEU A 93 1.78 -3.54 -25.86
N ARG A 94 2.06 -4.05 -27.05
CA ARG A 94 2.05 -5.51 -27.34
C ARG A 94 3.14 -6.29 -26.57
N ASN A 95 4.28 -5.69 -26.26
CA ASN A 95 5.30 -6.34 -25.42
C ASN A 95 4.78 -6.59 -24.00
N TYR A 96 4.16 -5.61 -23.39
CA TYR A 96 3.60 -5.75 -22.03
C TYR A 96 2.39 -6.68 -22.01
N GLU A 97 1.48 -6.59 -22.97
CA GLU A 97 0.36 -7.53 -23.09
C GLU A 97 0.83 -8.98 -23.22
N ASN A 98 1.83 -9.21 -24.05
CA ASN A 98 2.39 -10.55 -24.22
C ASN A 98 3.12 -11.05 -22.96
N ALA A 99 3.80 -10.15 -22.25
CA ALA A 99 4.42 -10.49 -20.96
C ALA A 99 3.37 -10.88 -19.92
N ILE A 100 2.29 -10.10 -19.81
CA ILE A 100 1.14 -10.36 -18.92
C ILE A 100 0.49 -11.72 -19.23
N LYS A 101 0.22 -12.00 -20.50
CA LYS A 101 -0.38 -13.27 -20.93
C LYS A 101 0.47 -14.49 -20.55
N LYS A 102 1.81 -14.36 -20.64
CA LYS A 102 2.73 -15.44 -20.26
C LYS A 102 2.69 -15.80 -18.76
N ILE A 103 2.33 -14.86 -17.91
CA ILE A 103 2.22 -15.06 -16.46
C ILE A 103 0.76 -15.28 -16.02
N GLY A 104 -0.15 -15.56 -16.96
CA GLY A 104 -1.54 -15.90 -16.65
C GLY A 104 -2.48 -14.71 -16.52
N GLY A 105 -2.03 -13.50 -16.86
CA GLY A 105 -2.88 -12.32 -16.85
C GLY A 105 -3.58 -12.05 -18.18
N SER A 106 -4.34 -10.98 -18.24
CA SER A 106 -5.13 -10.58 -19.41
C SER A 106 -5.18 -9.07 -19.60
N THR A 107 -5.46 -8.64 -20.83
CA THR A 107 -5.87 -7.28 -21.13
C THR A 107 -7.34 -7.13 -20.73
N VAL A 108 -7.63 -6.16 -19.88
CA VAL A 108 -8.99 -5.84 -19.40
C VAL A 108 -9.65 -4.87 -20.37
N TYR A 109 -8.92 -3.82 -20.76
CA TYR A 109 -9.40 -2.80 -21.68
C TYR A 109 -8.23 -2.20 -22.46
N GLU A 110 -8.46 -1.70 -23.68
CA GLU A 110 -7.48 -1.02 -24.52
C GLU A 110 -8.13 0.16 -25.23
N ALA A 111 -7.45 1.30 -25.27
CA ALA A 111 -7.91 2.48 -25.99
C ALA A 111 -6.71 3.28 -26.56
N GLY A 112 -6.57 3.30 -27.87
CA GLY A 112 -5.51 4.07 -28.53
C GLY A 112 -4.11 3.57 -28.21
N ASN A 113 -3.39 4.27 -27.35
CA ASN A 113 -2.04 3.94 -26.88
C ASN A 113 -2.01 3.49 -25.41
N GLU A 114 -3.16 3.33 -24.82
CA GLU A 114 -3.32 2.94 -23.42
C GLU A 114 -3.82 1.50 -23.30
N GLY A 115 -3.33 0.79 -22.29
CA GLY A 115 -3.76 -0.57 -21.96
C GLY A 115 -3.99 -0.72 -20.45
N TRP A 116 -5.10 -1.34 -20.11
CA TRP A 116 -5.42 -1.76 -18.73
C TRP A 116 -5.34 -3.28 -18.68
N LEU A 117 -4.45 -3.77 -17.83
CA LEU A 117 -4.09 -5.19 -17.76
C LEU A 117 -4.29 -5.66 -16.32
N LYS A 118 -4.52 -6.97 -16.15
CA LYS A 118 -4.73 -7.58 -14.84
C LYS A 118 -4.03 -8.92 -14.74
N VAL A 119 -3.43 -9.20 -13.58
CA VAL A 119 -2.87 -10.50 -13.22
C VAL A 119 -3.46 -10.97 -11.92
N GLU A 120 -3.89 -12.22 -11.88
CA GLU A 120 -4.31 -12.89 -10.64
C GLU A 120 -3.39 -14.07 -10.39
N SER A 121 -2.62 -14.03 -9.32
CA SER A 121 -1.66 -15.09 -8.99
C SER A 121 -1.51 -15.24 -7.47
N GLY A 122 -1.64 -16.47 -6.98
CA GLY A 122 -1.44 -16.78 -5.56
C GLY A 122 -2.41 -16.03 -4.62
N GLY A 123 -3.61 -15.71 -5.07
CA GLY A 123 -4.61 -14.95 -4.32
C GLY A 123 -4.34 -13.44 -4.26
N LYS A 124 -3.36 -12.96 -5.03
CA LYS A 124 -3.08 -11.54 -5.22
C LYS A 124 -3.58 -11.07 -6.57
N ILE A 125 -4.13 -9.88 -6.60
CA ILE A 125 -4.57 -9.19 -7.81
C ILE A 125 -3.64 -8.02 -8.05
N THR A 126 -3.14 -7.90 -9.27
CA THR A 126 -2.30 -6.78 -9.71
C THR A 126 -2.92 -6.14 -10.94
N TRP A 127 -3.21 -4.86 -10.84
CA TRP A 127 -3.68 -4.04 -11.94
C TRP A 127 -2.53 -3.25 -12.53
N ILE A 128 -2.50 -3.13 -13.85
CA ILE A 128 -1.46 -2.41 -14.58
C ILE A 128 -2.14 -1.48 -15.59
N TYR A 129 -1.83 -0.21 -15.50
CA TYR A 129 -2.09 0.77 -16.56
C TYR A 129 -0.79 1.06 -17.29
N LEU A 130 -0.84 1.01 -18.61
CA LEU A 130 0.25 1.35 -19.51
C LEU A 130 -0.19 2.46 -20.44
N ASP A 131 0.53 3.58 -20.47
CA ASP A 131 0.41 4.64 -21.48
C ASP A 131 1.68 4.72 -22.30
N ALA A 132 1.60 4.32 -23.58
CA ALA A 132 2.71 4.38 -24.52
C ALA A 132 2.67 5.68 -25.33
N ARG A 133 3.61 6.59 -25.06
CA ARG A 133 3.66 7.95 -25.63
C ARG A 133 4.53 8.02 -26.90
N THR A 134 4.41 9.12 -27.63
CA THR A 134 5.32 9.44 -28.76
C THR A 134 6.68 9.84 -28.23
N GLY A 135 7.74 9.58 -29.01
CA GLY A 135 9.09 10.01 -28.61
C GLY A 135 9.88 8.99 -27.81
N GLY A 136 9.33 7.78 -27.57
CA GLY A 136 10.01 6.75 -26.79
C GLY A 136 9.86 6.95 -25.28
N GLU A 137 8.67 7.27 -24.87
CA GLU A 137 8.28 7.40 -23.46
C GLU A 137 7.12 6.46 -23.19
N TYR A 138 7.05 5.93 -21.96
CA TYR A 138 5.86 5.23 -21.48
C TYR A 138 5.77 5.26 -19.96
N GLU A 139 4.55 5.19 -19.47
CA GLU A 139 4.21 5.12 -18.06
C GLU A 139 3.66 3.74 -17.73
N LEU A 140 4.09 3.19 -16.60
CA LEU A 140 3.47 2.04 -15.94
C LEU A 140 2.98 2.45 -14.58
N LYS A 141 1.66 2.45 -14.40
CA LYS A 141 1.04 2.58 -13.09
C LYS A 141 0.51 1.21 -12.65
N ILE A 142 1.01 0.72 -11.54
CA ILE A 142 0.72 -0.64 -11.06
C ILE A 142 0.18 -0.57 -9.64
N ILE A 143 -0.94 -1.24 -9.40
CA ILE A 143 -1.48 -1.46 -8.05
C ILE A 143 -1.49 -2.95 -7.75
N GLU A 144 -0.78 -3.34 -6.70
CA GLU A 144 -0.98 -4.64 -6.06
C GLU A 144 -2.08 -4.48 -5.01
N GLU A 145 -3.28 -5.05 -5.28
CA GLU A 145 -4.41 -4.94 -4.35
C GLU A 145 -4.04 -5.41 -2.95
N LYS A 146 -4.26 -4.57 -1.98
CA LYS A 146 -4.21 -4.92 -0.56
C LYS A 146 -5.11 -3.99 0.26
N GLY A 147 -5.66 -4.51 1.36
CA GLY A 147 -6.35 -3.67 2.32
C GLY A 147 -5.40 -2.71 3.04
N MET A 148 -5.89 -1.53 3.38
CA MET A 148 -5.17 -0.54 4.18
C MET A 148 -4.82 -1.12 5.57
N ALA A 149 -3.56 -1.01 5.97
CA ALA A 149 -3.20 -1.24 7.35
C ALA A 149 -3.76 -0.09 8.21
N GLN A 150 -4.56 -0.43 9.22
CA GLN A 150 -5.10 0.59 10.13
C GLN A 150 -3.98 1.04 11.08
N GLU A 151 -3.44 2.24 10.85
CA GLU A 151 -2.36 2.83 11.66
C GLU A 151 -2.86 3.86 12.68
N VAL A 152 -4.04 4.44 12.45
CA VAL A 152 -4.67 5.38 13.37
C VAL A 152 -5.68 4.65 14.23
N PHE A 153 -5.36 4.46 15.49
CA PHE A 153 -6.23 3.80 16.46
C PHE A 153 -6.92 4.83 17.35
N ALA A 154 -8.12 4.47 17.82
CA ALA A 154 -8.80 5.25 18.82
C ALA A 154 -7.92 5.34 20.09
N ASP A 155 -7.64 6.55 20.56
CA ASP A 155 -6.94 6.74 21.83
C ASP A 155 -7.84 6.38 23.03
N ALA A 156 -7.25 6.26 24.23
CA ALA A 156 -7.98 5.92 25.45
C ALA A 156 -9.18 6.84 25.70
N LYS A 157 -9.13 8.11 25.26
CA LYS A 157 -10.24 9.06 25.44
C LYS A 157 -11.41 8.76 24.49
N SER A 158 -11.14 8.39 23.24
CA SER A 158 -12.20 8.01 22.32
C SER A 158 -12.84 6.69 22.72
N LEU A 159 -12.05 5.70 23.14
CA LEU A 159 -12.59 4.45 23.71
C LEU A 159 -13.49 4.73 24.93
N ALA A 160 -13.05 5.61 25.85
CA ALA A 160 -13.86 6.02 27.01
C ALA A 160 -15.18 6.72 26.62
N ARG A 161 -15.13 7.57 25.58
CA ARG A 161 -16.31 8.26 25.05
C ARG A 161 -17.31 7.28 24.44
N ASP A 162 -16.84 6.37 23.59
CA ASP A 162 -17.68 5.37 22.93
C ASP A 162 -18.35 4.47 24.00
N MET A 163 -17.59 3.97 24.95
CA MET A 163 -18.12 3.19 26.06
C MET A 163 -19.14 3.95 26.91
N SER A 164 -18.95 5.27 27.10
CA SER A 164 -19.89 6.09 27.87
C SER A 164 -21.18 6.35 27.08
N SER A 165 -21.13 6.41 25.76
CA SER A 165 -22.26 6.74 24.90
C SER A 165 -23.07 5.50 24.48
N THR A 166 -22.39 4.38 24.19
CA THR A 166 -22.99 3.17 23.60
C THR A 166 -22.88 1.93 24.48
N GLY A 167 -22.08 1.97 25.56
CA GLY A 167 -21.77 0.82 26.38
C GLY A 167 -20.65 -0.09 25.84
N HIS A 168 -20.17 0.18 24.63
CA HIS A 168 -19.11 -0.60 24.00
C HIS A 168 -18.20 0.26 23.11
N ALA A 169 -17.03 -0.27 22.76
CA ALA A 169 -16.12 0.34 21.79
C ALA A 169 -15.53 -0.76 20.89
N SER A 170 -15.63 -0.57 19.56
CA SER A 170 -14.94 -1.43 18.60
C SER A 170 -13.45 -1.05 18.55
N VAL A 171 -12.59 -2.06 18.66
CA VAL A 171 -11.15 -1.90 18.64
C VAL A 171 -10.60 -2.55 17.36
N TYR A 172 -10.13 -1.71 16.48
CA TYR A 172 -9.39 -2.09 15.31
C TYR A 172 -7.88 -1.99 15.61
N GLY A 173 -7.04 -2.73 14.89
CA GLY A 173 -5.58 -2.70 15.13
C GLY A 173 -5.07 -3.75 16.10
N ILE A 174 -5.92 -4.68 16.57
CA ILE A 174 -5.47 -5.93 17.15
C ILE A 174 -5.37 -6.96 16.05
N ASN A 175 -4.14 -7.26 15.63
CA ASN A 175 -3.84 -8.07 14.47
C ASN A 175 -3.49 -9.51 14.86
N PHE A 176 -3.96 -10.46 14.07
CA PHE A 176 -3.70 -11.89 14.21
C PHE A 176 -3.27 -12.47 12.86
N ASP A 177 -2.49 -13.53 12.85
CA ASP A 177 -2.26 -14.32 11.64
C ASP A 177 -3.56 -15.02 11.20
N PHE A 178 -3.59 -15.35 9.92
CA PHE A 178 -4.72 -16.09 9.36
C PHE A 178 -4.99 -17.38 10.17
N ASN A 179 -6.23 -17.55 10.60
CA ASN A 179 -6.70 -18.68 11.40
C ASN A 179 -5.92 -18.94 12.71
N LYS A 180 -5.28 -17.90 13.27
CA LYS A 180 -4.57 -17.98 14.56
C LYS A 180 -5.11 -16.99 15.57
N ALA A 181 -4.78 -17.22 16.84
CA ALA A 181 -5.11 -16.36 17.97
C ALA A 181 -3.87 -15.69 18.59
N THR A 182 -2.69 -15.82 17.98
CA THR A 182 -1.49 -15.14 18.46
C THR A 182 -1.55 -13.67 18.09
N VAL A 183 -1.53 -12.81 19.10
CA VAL A 183 -1.50 -11.35 18.91
C VAL A 183 -0.15 -10.96 18.29
N LYS A 184 -0.19 -10.20 17.22
CA LYS A 184 0.99 -9.75 16.50
C LYS A 184 1.61 -8.50 17.15
N PRO A 185 2.93 -8.28 16.98
CA PRO A 185 3.62 -7.11 17.57
C PRO A 185 3.00 -5.76 17.15
N GLU A 186 2.43 -5.66 15.95
CA GLU A 186 1.79 -4.45 15.45
C GLU A 186 0.55 -4.03 16.27
N SER A 187 0.05 -4.91 17.14
CA SER A 187 -1.06 -4.61 18.06
C SER A 187 -0.65 -3.86 19.32
N GLU A 188 0.65 -3.65 19.55
CA GLU A 188 1.19 -3.12 20.80
C GLU A 188 0.60 -1.75 21.16
N SER A 189 0.54 -0.82 20.22
CA SER A 189 -0.01 0.52 20.42
C SER A 189 -1.46 0.50 20.87
N THR A 190 -2.27 -0.37 20.26
CA THR A 190 -3.68 -0.55 20.60
C THR A 190 -3.85 -1.13 21.99
N LEU A 191 -3.07 -2.15 22.36
CA LEU A 191 -3.09 -2.74 23.70
C LEU A 191 -2.67 -1.73 24.78
N GLN A 192 -1.71 -0.85 24.48
CA GLN A 192 -1.29 0.24 25.38
C GLN A 192 -2.42 1.21 25.66
N GLU A 193 -3.20 1.62 24.64
CA GLU A 193 -4.33 2.54 24.82
C GLU A 193 -5.47 1.88 25.63
N ILE A 194 -5.74 0.60 25.43
CA ILE A 194 -6.70 -0.15 26.26
C ILE A 194 -6.22 -0.19 27.73
N ALA A 195 -4.95 -0.51 27.95
CA ALA A 195 -4.39 -0.56 29.30
C ALA A 195 -4.41 0.82 29.97
N LYS A 196 -4.16 1.89 29.22
CA LYS A 196 -4.25 3.28 29.69
C LYS A 196 -5.68 3.66 30.06
N LEU A 197 -6.67 3.29 29.25
CA LEU A 197 -8.09 3.45 29.60
C LEU A 197 -8.41 2.79 30.94
N LEU A 198 -8.04 1.52 31.11
CA LEU A 198 -8.30 0.76 32.33
C LEU A 198 -7.57 1.32 33.58
N LYS A 199 -6.38 1.90 33.39
CA LYS A 199 -5.68 2.62 34.47
C LYS A 199 -6.38 3.92 34.87
N GLN A 200 -6.96 4.63 33.92
CA GLN A 200 -7.70 5.88 34.14
C GLN A 200 -9.09 5.65 34.74
N THR A 201 -9.63 4.44 34.60
CA THR A 201 -10.97 4.05 35.06
C THR A 201 -10.91 2.80 35.97
N PRO A 202 -10.41 2.89 37.24
CA PRO A 202 -10.14 1.72 38.07
C PRO A 202 -11.35 0.82 38.33
N GLU A 203 -12.55 1.39 38.38
CA GLU A 203 -13.80 0.65 38.64
C GLU A 203 -14.41 -0.01 37.38
N MET A 204 -13.82 0.20 36.19
CA MET A 204 -14.37 -0.33 34.95
C MET A 204 -13.96 -1.79 34.76
N ASN A 205 -14.92 -2.67 34.62
CA ASN A 205 -14.74 -4.04 34.17
C ASN A 205 -15.22 -4.18 32.72
N LEU A 206 -14.58 -5.06 31.96
CA LEU A 206 -14.84 -5.21 30.54
C LEU A 206 -15.02 -6.66 30.13
N TYR A 207 -15.99 -6.90 29.28
CA TYR A 207 -16.02 -8.04 28.40
C TYR A 207 -15.17 -7.71 27.16
N VAL A 208 -14.21 -8.58 26.84
CA VAL A 208 -13.40 -8.51 25.63
C VAL A 208 -14.00 -9.48 24.62
N VAL A 209 -14.65 -8.96 23.60
CA VAL A 209 -15.45 -9.78 22.67
C VAL A 209 -14.76 -9.88 21.31
N GLY A 210 -14.38 -11.09 20.93
CA GLY A 210 -13.80 -11.37 19.60
C GLY A 210 -14.88 -11.62 18.54
N HIS A 211 -14.64 -11.09 17.34
CA HIS A 211 -15.49 -11.26 16.16
C HIS A 211 -14.70 -11.84 14.99
N THR A 212 -15.38 -12.48 14.06
CA THR A 212 -14.84 -12.92 12.77
C THR A 212 -15.72 -12.43 11.63
N ASP A 213 -15.21 -12.50 10.42
CA ASP A 213 -16.04 -12.52 9.22
C ASP A 213 -16.78 -13.86 9.08
N ASN A 214 -17.52 -14.03 7.97
CA ASN A 214 -18.28 -15.26 7.70
C ASN A 214 -17.50 -16.33 6.94
N VAL A 215 -16.19 -16.15 6.70
CA VAL A 215 -15.37 -17.14 5.98
C VAL A 215 -15.10 -18.34 6.87
N GLY A 216 -15.45 -19.54 6.40
CA GLY A 216 -15.31 -20.81 7.12
C GLY A 216 -16.55 -21.23 7.91
N GLY A 217 -16.42 -22.30 8.67
CA GLY A 217 -17.54 -22.86 9.44
C GLY A 217 -17.82 -22.08 10.72
N ILE A 218 -19.10 -21.93 11.06
CA ILE A 218 -19.56 -21.18 12.23
C ILE A 218 -18.90 -21.64 13.55
N GLU A 219 -18.80 -22.94 13.80
CA GLU A 219 -18.22 -23.47 15.02
C GLU A 219 -16.72 -23.13 15.15
N ASN A 220 -15.98 -23.17 14.02
CA ASN A 220 -14.59 -22.78 13.99
C ASN A 220 -14.43 -21.28 14.29
N ASN A 221 -15.26 -20.44 13.69
CA ASN A 221 -15.28 -19.01 13.90
C ASN A 221 -15.64 -18.64 15.35
N MET A 222 -16.59 -19.37 15.97
CA MET A 222 -16.91 -19.20 17.39
C MET A 222 -15.69 -19.52 18.29
N ARG A 223 -14.99 -20.64 18.03
CA ARG A 223 -13.78 -20.98 18.79
C ARG A 223 -12.64 -20.00 18.53
N LEU A 224 -12.42 -19.59 17.28
CA LEU A 224 -11.36 -18.67 16.91
C LEU A 224 -11.56 -17.29 17.54
N SER A 225 -12.77 -16.75 17.49
CA SER A 225 -13.10 -15.47 18.09
C SER A 225 -12.90 -15.48 19.62
N ARG A 226 -13.30 -16.57 20.28
CA ARG A 226 -13.04 -16.76 21.72
C ARG A 226 -11.54 -16.83 22.02
N ALA A 227 -10.79 -17.64 21.29
CA ALA A 227 -9.35 -17.77 21.49
C ALA A 227 -8.59 -16.44 21.26
N ARG A 228 -9.05 -15.60 20.32
CA ARG A 228 -8.51 -14.26 20.10
C ARG A 228 -8.79 -13.33 21.27
N ALA A 229 -10.00 -13.32 21.80
CA ALA A 229 -10.34 -12.58 22.99
C ALA A 229 -9.51 -13.01 24.22
N ASP A 230 -9.34 -14.33 24.42
CA ASP A 230 -8.48 -14.88 25.48
C ASP A 230 -7.03 -14.39 25.33
N ALA A 231 -6.50 -14.35 24.11
CA ALA A 231 -5.13 -13.87 23.84
C ALA A 231 -4.96 -12.38 24.15
N VAL A 232 -5.96 -11.54 23.83
CA VAL A 232 -5.97 -10.10 24.16
C VAL A 232 -6.00 -9.91 25.67
N VAL A 233 -6.88 -10.59 26.38
CA VAL A 233 -6.96 -10.53 27.86
C VAL A 233 -5.63 -10.93 28.47
N LYS A 234 -5.05 -12.05 28.03
CA LYS A 234 -3.75 -12.53 28.50
C LYS A 234 -2.64 -11.49 28.26
N ALA A 235 -2.61 -10.85 27.09
CA ALA A 235 -1.63 -9.80 26.80
C ALA A 235 -1.80 -8.59 27.74
N LEU A 236 -3.04 -8.13 27.99
CA LEU A 236 -3.33 -7.04 28.90
C LEU A 236 -2.94 -7.36 30.35
N GLU A 237 -3.16 -8.60 30.80
CA GLU A 237 -2.76 -9.06 32.12
C GLU A 237 -1.24 -9.16 32.27
N THR A 238 -0.57 -9.86 31.37
CA THR A 238 0.84 -10.25 31.51
C THR A 238 1.80 -9.13 31.15
N THR A 239 1.49 -8.34 30.14
CA THR A 239 2.37 -7.28 29.62
C THR A 239 2.05 -5.92 30.25
N TYR A 240 0.77 -5.63 30.47
CA TYR A 240 0.35 -4.29 30.93
C TYR A 240 -0.13 -4.26 32.39
N GLY A 241 -0.17 -5.41 33.05
CA GLY A 241 -0.50 -5.52 34.48
C GLY A 241 -1.95 -5.21 34.82
N VAL A 242 -2.87 -5.42 33.89
CA VAL A 242 -4.31 -5.28 34.15
C VAL A 242 -4.78 -6.43 35.06
N PRO A 243 -5.47 -6.19 36.17
CA PRO A 243 -5.96 -7.26 37.03
C PRO A 243 -6.93 -8.20 36.32
N GLN A 244 -6.74 -9.51 36.48
CA GLN A 244 -7.53 -10.56 35.84
C GLN A 244 -9.03 -10.44 36.06
N ASN A 245 -9.44 -10.05 37.25
CA ASN A 245 -10.85 -9.91 37.64
C ASN A 245 -11.57 -8.77 36.90
N ARG A 246 -10.85 -7.93 36.13
CA ARG A 246 -11.42 -6.81 35.38
C ARG A 246 -11.73 -7.15 33.91
N LEU A 247 -11.31 -8.29 33.44
CA LEU A 247 -11.39 -8.66 32.02
C LEU A 247 -12.02 -10.05 31.87
N GLN A 248 -13.05 -10.15 31.08
CA GLN A 248 -13.67 -11.44 30.73
C GLN A 248 -13.73 -11.61 29.22
N PRO A 249 -13.04 -12.61 28.64
CA PRO A 249 -13.05 -12.83 27.21
C PRO A 249 -14.32 -13.54 26.75
N TYR A 250 -14.84 -13.18 25.58
CA TYR A 250 -15.95 -13.82 24.90
C TYR A 250 -15.68 -13.90 23.39
N GLY A 251 -16.36 -14.79 22.70
CA GLY A 251 -16.30 -14.90 21.25
C GLY A 251 -17.69 -15.10 20.68
N VAL A 252 -18.04 -14.33 19.68
CA VAL A 252 -19.35 -14.38 19.00
C VAL A 252 -19.24 -14.79 17.53
N GLY A 253 -18.02 -15.07 17.07
CA GLY A 253 -17.79 -15.44 15.66
C GLY A 253 -18.36 -14.42 14.69
N PRO A 254 -19.06 -14.85 13.63
CA PRO A 254 -19.64 -13.96 12.62
C PRO A 254 -21.07 -13.49 12.96
N LEU A 255 -21.57 -13.71 14.17
CA LEU A 255 -23.00 -13.52 14.51
C LEU A 255 -23.39 -12.05 14.71
N ALA A 256 -22.42 -11.15 14.86
CA ALA A 256 -22.67 -9.72 15.03
C ALA A 256 -21.84 -8.89 14.02
N PRO A 257 -22.17 -8.94 12.74
CA PRO A 257 -21.47 -8.17 11.73
C PRO A 257 -21.80 -6.67 11.86
N VAL A 258 -20.80 -5.83 11.63
CA VAL A 258 -20.95 -4.34 11.55
C VAL A 258 -20.92 -3.85 10.12
N ALA A 259 -20.52 -4.71 9.18
CA ALA A 259 -20.49 -4.42 7.75
C ALA A 259 -20.86 -5.67 6.95
N THR A 260 -21.08 -5.51 5.63
CA THR A 260 -21.36 -6.65 4.74
C THR A 260 -20.17 -7.61 4.70
N ASN A 261 -20.44 -8.91 4.62
CA ASN A 261 -19.41 -9.93 4.38
C ASN A 261 -19.16 -10.21 2.89
N GLU A 262 -19.82 -9.50 1.99
CA GLU A 262 -19.70 -9.70 0.54
C GLU A 262 -18.40 -9.10 0.00
N THR A 263 -17.90 -8.03 0.61
CA THR A 263 -16.65 -7.36 0.23
C THR A 263 -15.53 -7.64 1.24
N GLU A 264 -14.27 -7.53 0.82
CA GLU A 264 -13.13 -7.71 1.73
C GLU A 264 -13.05 -6.59 2.76
N GLU A 265 -13.38 -5.36 2.37
CA GLU A 265 -13.42 -4.20 3.26
C GLU A 265 -14.45 -4.43 4.38
N GLY A 266 -15.62 -4.93 4.04
CA GLY A 266 -16.66 -5.25 5.03
C GLY A 266 -16.24 -6.42 5.93
N ARG A 267 -15.62 -7.46 5.38
CA ARG A 267 -15.05 -8.57 6.18
C ARG A 267 -13.96 -8.09 7.12
N ALA A 268 -13.09 -7.17 6.67
CA ALA A 268 -12.04 -6.58 7.51
C ALA A 268 -12.62 -5.85 8.73
N LEU A 269 -13.72 -5.12 8.57
CA LEU A 269 -14.44 -4.48 9.68
C LEU A 269 -15.09 -5.50 10.63
N ASN A 270 -15.50 -6.66 10.12
CA ASN A 270 -16.08 -7.72 10.94
C ASN A 270 -15.01 -8.47 11.77
N ARG A 271 -13.77 -8.56 11.30
CA ARG A 271 -12.62 -9.14 12.02
C ARG A 271 -12.07 -8.15 13.07
N ARG A 272 -12.77 -7.99 14.19
CA ARG A 272 -12.47 -7.00 15.22
C ARG A 272 -12.52 -7.58 16.63
N VAL A 273 -12.08 -6.78 17.59
CA VAL A 273 -12.33 -6.99 19.01
C VAL A 273 -13.22 -5.84 19.52
N GLU A 274 -14.20 -6.14 20.32
CA GLU A 274 -15.00 -5.15 21.04
C GLU A 274 -14.70 -5.18 22.53
N LEU A 275 -14.65 -4.02 23.13
CA LEU A 275 -14.64 -3.83 24.57
C LEU A 275 -16.06 -3.44 24.98
N VAL A 276 -16.69 -4.24 25.83
CA VAL A 276 -18.06 -4.00 26.31
C VAL A 276 -18.01 -3.77 27.82
N LYS A 277 -18.60 -2.68 28.27
CA LYS A 277 -18.66 -2.35 29.70
C LYS A 277 -19.60 -3.34 30.42
N GLU A 278 -19.10 -3.94 31.52
CA GLU A 278 -19.89 -4.76 32.41
C GLU A 278 -20.98 -3.96 33.13
#